data_bb783871a8746f23a31ad9ee637be971
#
_entry.id   bb783871a8746f23a31ad9ee637be971
#
_cell.length_a   1.000
_cell.length_b   1.000
_cell.length_c   1.000
_cell.angle_alpha   90.00
_cell.angle_beta   90.00
_cell.angle_gamma   90.00
#
_symmetry.space_group_name_H-M   'P 1'
#
loop_
_entity.id
_entity.type
_entity.pdbx_description
1 polymer ?
#
loop_
_entity_poly.entity_id
_entity_poly.type
_entity_poly.pdbx_seq_one_letter_code
_entity_poly.pdbx_strand_id
1 'polypeptide(L)'
;MKKWECSVCGYIHEGDEAPQECPICGEGKEKFFESAVSRAPINQEPRESKAQLVMDKGDTAIAEQSQTQLTLLDKVTGIVLKNHLHSISVHSPNGIVPVAFFFLVLALLFNSQSLGNAAYYNLIAVLLSMPLVILTGYLAWQKKYNGAKTSVFKIKIAASSVATTILFGLIISKIRQPDILTNASLDRWIFLFWSLVLLAAVGLAGHMGSKLVFAKKSS
;
A
#
# COMPACT_ATOMS: atom_id res chain seq x y z
N MET A 1 -18.91 -24.29 18.39
CA MET A 1 -18.61 -23.29 17.33
C MET A 1 -17.21 -23.56 16.85
N LYS A 2 -17.06 -23.78 15.55
CA LYS A 2 -15.76 -23.96 14.88
C LYS A 2 -15.14 -22.62 14.57
N LYS A 3 -13.80 -22.57 14.50
CA LYS A 3 -13.05 -21.36 14.08
C LYS A 3 -12.46 -21.62 12.71
N TRP A 4 -12.76 -20.72 11.78
CA TRP A 4 -12.31 -20.76 10.39
C TRP A 4 -11.32 -19.62 10.14
N GLU A 5 -10.08 -19.96 9.81
CA GLU A 5 -9.05 -18.96 9.53
C GLU A 5 -8.84 -18.82 8.02
N CYS A 6 -8.87 -17.58 7.53
CA CYS A 6 -8.56 -17.27 6.13
C CYS A 6 -7.04 -17.35 5.88
N SER A 7 -6.59 -18.24 5.00
CA SER A 7 -5.18 -18.43 4.64
C SER A 7 -4.52 -17.20 4.00
N VAL A 8 -5.33 -16.25 3.50
CA VAL A 8 -4.83 -15.06 2.78
C VAL A 8 -4.59 -13.89 3.73
N CYS A 9 -5.52 -13.60 4.64
CA CYS A 9 -5.43 -12.41 5.50
C CYS A 9 -5.39 -12.71 6.99
N GLY A 10 -5.58 -13.99 7.41
CA GLY A 10 -5.60 -14.40 8.80
C GLY A 10 -6.86 -13.98 9.56
N TYR A 11 -7.94 -13.63 8.85
CA TYR A 11 -9.24 -13.37 9.49
C TYR A 11 -9.81 -14.65 10.08
N ILE A 12 -10.28 -14.59 11.32
CA ILE A 12 -10.91 -15.71 12.01
C ILE A 12 -12.42 -15.47 12.05
N HIS A 13 -13.16 -16.43 11.49
CA HIS A 13 -14.62 -16.50 11.56
C HIS A 13 -15.03 -17.57 12.56
N GLU A 14 -15.97 -17.25 13.46
CA GLU A 14 -16.57 -18.19 14.39
C GLU A 14 -17.96 -18.59 13.89
N GLY A 15 -18.14 -19.86 13.54
CA GLY A 15 -19.40 -20.41 13.01
C GLY A 15 -19.28 -21.89 12.76
N ASP A 16 -20.42 -22.56 12.48
CA ASP A 16 -20.42 -24.00 12.21
C ASP A 16 -19.88 -24.31 10.80
N GLU A 17 -19.90 -23.31 9.89
CA GLU A 17 -19.34 -23.41 8.55
C GLU A 17 -18.45 -22.19 8.22
N ALA A 18 -17.52 -22.37 7.26
CA ALA A 18 -16.73 -21.29 6.71
C ALA A 18 -17.63 -20.30 5.93
N PRO A 19 -17.39 -18.98 6.05
CA PRO A 19 -18.15 -17.98 5.29
C PRO A 19 -17.92 -18.17 3.78
N GLN A 20 -18.91 -17.82 2.96
CA GLN A 20 -18.83 -17.94 1.50
C GLN A 20 -17.73 -17.05 0.92
N GLU A 21 -17.52 -15.89 1.53
CA GLU A 21 -16.52 -14.89 1.13
C GLU A 21 -15.91 -14.25 2.38
N CYS A 22 -14.60 -14.04 2.36
CA CYS A 22 -13.91 -13.36 3.46
C CYS A 22 -14.31 -11.89 3.51
N PRO A 23 -14.89 -11.37 4.62
CA PRO A 23 -15.32 -9.98 4.70
C PRO A 23 -14.18 -8.97 4.66
N ILE A 24 -12.94 -9.45 4.76
CA ILE A 24 -11.74 -8.64 4.84
C ILE A 24 -11.02 -8.53 3.50
N CYS A 25 -10.68 -9.68 2.90
CA CYS A 25 -9.91 -9.71 1.68
C CYS A 25 -10.75 -10.09 0.44
N GLY A 26 -12.00 -10.56 0.61
CA GLY A 26 -12.87 -10.97 -0.49
C GLY A 26 -12.49 -12.30 -1.13
N GLU A 27 -11.73 -13.15 -0.44
CA GLU A 27 -11.45 -14.51 -0.90
C GLU A 27 -12.60 -15.47 -0.59
N GLY A 28 -12.78 -16.47 -1.46
CA GLY A 28 -13.85 -17.46 -1.33
C GLY A 28 -13.64 -18.47 -0.20
N LYS A 29 -14.70 -19.26 0.05
CA LYS A 29 -14.77 -20.29 1.12
C LYS A 29 -13.60 -21.29 1.08
N GLU A 30 -13.05 -21.56 -0.10
CA GLU A 30 -11.92 -22.50 -0.30
C GLU A 30 -10.60 -22.07 0.33
N LYS A 31 -10.50 -20.79 0.74
CA LYS A 31 -9.34 -20.24 1.43
C LYS A 31 -9.44 -20.28 2.95
N PHE A 32 -10.53 -20.81 3.46
CA PHE A 32 -10.71 -21.02 4.90
C PHE A 32 -10.31 -22.45 5.29
N PHE A 33 -9.61 -22.57 6.41
CA PHE A 33 -9.31 -23.83 7.04
C PHE A 33 -9.77 -23.81 8.50
N GLU A 34 -10.16 -24.97 9.01
CA GLU A 34 -10.58 -25.10 10.40
C GLU A 34 -9.35 -24.94 11.30
N SER A 35 -9.33 -23.87 12.11
CA SER A 35 -8.27 -23.63 13.08
C SER A 35 -8.53 -24.44 14.33
N ALA A 36 -7.82 -25.55 14.49
CA ALA A 36 -7.83 -26.30 15.74
C ALA A 36 -7.17 -25.46 16.84
N VAL A 37 -7.93 -25.08 17.85
CA VAL A 37 -7.44 -24.33 19.00
C VAL A 37 -6.43 -25.18 19.76
N SER A 38 -5.14 -25.00 19.48
CA SER A 38 -4.08 -25.38 20.40
C SER A 38 -3.16 -24.17 20.59
N ARG A 39 -3.24 -23.56 21.76
CA ARG A 39 -2.27 -22.57 22.24
C ARG A 39 -0.93 -23.29 22.43
N ALA A 40 -0.04 -23.15 21.46
CA ALA A 40 1.38 -23.36 21.69
C ALA A 40 2.13 -22.16 21.10
N PRO A 41 3.12 -21.57 21.79
CA PRO A 41 3.91 -20.47 21.23
C PRO A 41 4.71 -21.02 20.05
N ILE A 42 4.49 -20.46 18.87
CA ILE A 42 5.23 -20.84 17.68
C ILE A 42 6.62 -20.22 17.77
N ASN A 43 7.58 -20.98 18.28
CA ASN A 43 8.99 -20.87 17.92
C ASN A 43 9.10 -21.37 16.47
N GLN A 44 9.23 -20.47 15.53
CA GLN A 44 9.56 -20.82 14.16
C GLN A 44 11.07 -21.02 14.06
N GLU A 45 11.52 -22.24 14.25
CA GLU A 45 12.80 -22.69 13.69
C GLU A 45 12.64 -22.93 12.17
N PRO A 46 13.65 -22.56 11.37
CA PRO A 46 13.61 -22.80 9.92
C PRO A 46 13.73 -24.30 9.63
N ARG A 47 12.73 -24.89 8.98
CA ARG A 47 12.87 -26.23 8.42
C ARG A 47 13.82 -26.18 7.23
N GLU A 48 15.04 -26.66 7.45
CA GLU A 48 15.96 -27.08 6.40
C GLU A 48 15.36 -28.26 5.63
N SER A 49 15.00 -28.04 4.38
CA SER A 49 14.73 -29.12 3.43
C SER A 49 16.07 -29.53 2.79
N LYS A 50 16.63 -30.65 3.22
CA LYS A 50 17.70 -31.34 2.51
C LYS A 50 17.17 -31.87 1.19
N ALA A 51 17.52 -31.24 0.10
CA ALA A 51 17.51 -31.85 -1.22
C ALA A 51 18.96 -32.02 -1.68
N GLN A 52 19.30 -33.26 -1.98
CA GLN A 52 20.62 -33.76 -2.32
C GLN A 52 21.17 -33.22 -3.63
N LEU A 53 22.49 -32.95 -3.61
CA LEU A 53 23.34 -32.55 -4.73
C LEU A 53 23.30 -33.56 -5.90
N VAL A 54 23.23 -33.00 -7.11
CA VAL A 54 23.97 -33.49 -8.26
C VAL A 54 24.75 -32.30 -8.82
N MET A 55 26.08 -32.43 -8.78
CA MET A 55 27.03 -31.44 -9.31
C MET A 55 27.09 -31.56 -10.83
N ASP A 56 26.89 -30.44 -11.50
CA ASP A 56 27.55 -30.19 -12.79
C ASP A 56 28.31 -28.87 -12.71
N LYS A 57 29.60 -28.90 -13.09
CA LYS A 57 30.55 -27.81 -13.00
C LYS A 57 30.48 -27.00 -14.30
N GLY A 58 29.76 -25.89 -14.27
CA GLY A 58 29.76 -24.98 -15.43
C GLY A 58 29.22 -23.57 -15.16
N ASP A 59 28.35 -23.36 -14.17
CA ASP A 59 27.59 -22.11 -14.02
C ASP A 59 27.74 -21.42 -12.66
N THR A 60 28.88 -21.55 -12.01
CA THR A 60 29.06 -21.05 -10.61
C THR A 60 29.02 -19.53 -10.47
N ALA A 61 29.43 -18.76 -11.46
CA ALA A 61 29.50 -17.30 -11.34
C ALA A 61 28.13 -16.61 -11.45
N ILE A 62 27.22 -17.15 -12.27
CA ILE A 62 25.86 -16.56 -12.43
C ILE A 62 24.95 -16.98 -11.27
N ALA A 63 25.15 -18.20 -10.75
CA ALA A 63 24.40 -18.71 -9.60
C ALA A 63 24.73 -17.97 -8.29
N GLU A 64 26.00 -17.62 -8.04
CA GLU A 64 26.41 -16.87 -6.85
C GLU A 64 25.88 -15.44 -6.83
N GLN A 65 25.86 -14.74 -7.97
CA GLN A 65 25.26 -13.42 -8.07
C GLN A 65 23.75 -13.46 -7.84
N SER A 66 23.05 -14.47 -8.37
CA SER A 66 21.62 -14.66 -8.18
C SER A 66 21.27 -15.01 -6.72
N GLN A 67 22.08 -15.84 -6.05
CA GLN A 67 21.88 -16.17 -4.64
C GLN A 67 22.17 -14.98 -3.70
N THR A 68 23.17 -14.15 -4.01
CA THR A 68 23.48 -12.94 -3.24
C THR A 68 22.37 -11.91 -3.35
N GLN A 69 21.76 -11.74 -4.52
CA GLN A 69 20.61 -10.84 -4.70
C GLN A 69 19.34 -11.36 -3.99
N LEU A 70 19.07 -12.65 -4.03
CA LEU A 70 17.96 -13.27 -3.31
C LEU A 70 18.07 -13.05 -1.79
N THR A 71 19.26 -13.22 -1.21
CA THR A 71 19.48 -12.99 0.23
C THR A 71 19.35 -11.53 0.64
N LEU A 72 19.74 -10.57 -0.20
CA LEU A 72 19.57 -9.15 0.07
C LEU A 72 18.09 -8.74 0.03
N LEU A 73 17.36 -9.21 -0.98
CA LEU A 73 15.91 -8.98 -1.10
C LEU A 73 15.13 -9.57 0.08
N ASP A 74 15.50 -10.77 0.55
CA ASP A 74 14.87 -11.39 1.69
C ASP A 74 15.17 -10.65 3.00
N LYS A 75 16.39 -10.15 3.19
CA LYS A 75 16.76 -9.29 4.33
C LYS A 75 15.98 -7.98 4.32
N VAL A 76 15.93 -7.27 3.17
CA VAL A 76 15.18 -6.02 3.03
C VAL A 76 13.70 -6.27 3.28
N THR A 77 13.13 -7.33 2.70
CA THR A 77 11.73 -7.69 2.90
C THR A 77 11.43 -8.02 4.37
N GLY A 78 12.34 -8.74 5.04
CA GLY A 78 12.24 -9.03 6.47
C GLY A 78 12.17 -7.75 7.32
N ILE A 79 13.04 -6.77 7.04
CA ILE A 79 13.04 -5.47 7.72
C ILE A 79 11.74 -4.70 7.46
N VAL A 80 11.27 -4.68 6.20
CA VAL A 80 10.02 -4.00 5.80
C VAL A 80 8.81 -4.58 6.54
N LEU A 81 8.73 -5.91 6.64
CA LEU A 81 7.61 -6.59 7.29
C LEU A 81 7.68 -6.50 8.82
N LYS A 82 8.87 -6.71 9.41
CA LYS A 82 9.08 -6.66 10.86
C LYS A 82 8.75 -5.29 11.44
N ASN A 83 9.17 -4.22 10.76
CA ASN A 83 8.98 -2.84 11.22
C ASN A 83 7.70 -2.20 10.69
N HIS A 84 6.79 -2.95 10.05
CA HIS A 84 5.55 -2.42 9.47
C HIS A 84 5.76 -1.19 8.58
N LEU A 85 6.88 -1.13 7.83
CA LEU A 85 7.29 0.06 7.08
C LEU A 85 6.25 0.52 6.07
N HIS A 86 5.47 -0.40 5.48
CA HIS A 86 4.37 -0.02 4.60
C HIS A 86 3.29 0.78 5.36
N SER A 87 2.91 0.34 6.56
CA SER A 87 1.92 1.07 7.37
C SER A 87 2.42 2.46 7.75
N ILE A 88 3.72 2.60 8.05
CA ILE A 88 4.33 3.90 8.37
C ILE A 88 4.40 4.79 7.12
N SER A 89 4.86 4.26 5.98
CA SER A 89 5.06 5.04 4.76
C SER A 89 3.75 5.60 4.17
N VAL A 90 2.61 4.90 4.32
CA VAL A 90 1.30 5.38 3.84
C VAL A 90 0.77 6.56 4.64
N HIS A 91 1.31 6.84 5.85
CA HIS A 91 0.92 8.03 6.60
C HIS A 91 1.37 9.32 5.91
N SER A 92 2.46 9.29 5.12
CA SER A 92 2.91 10.45 4.35
C SER A 92 1.83 10.96 3.39
N PRO A 93 1.37 10.19 2.38
CA PRO A 93 0.30 10.68 1.51
C PRO A 93 -1.02 10.92 2.24
N ASN A 94 -1.41 10.05 3.19
CA ASN A 94 -2.68 10.19 3.91
C ASN A 94 -2.74 11.42 4.83
N GLY A 95 -1.61 11.88 5.35
CA GLY A 95 -1.53 13.08 6.19
C GLY A 95 -1.28 14.35 5.39
N ILE A 96 -0.35 14.31 4.43
CA ILE A 96 0.09 15.51 3.71
C ILE A 96 -0.91 15.95 2.63
N VAL A 97 -1.56 15.01 1.92
CA VAL A 97 -2.52 15.37 0.85
C VAL A 97 -3.72 16.19 1.38
N PRO A 98 -4.38 15.82 2.51
CA PRO A 98 -5.42 16.66 3.10
C PRO A 98 -4.93 18.07 3.46
N VAL A 99 -3.72 18.20 4.02
CA VAL A 99 -3.12 19.50 4.36
C VAL A 99 -2.82 20.31 3.11
N ALA A 100 -2.27 19.68 2.06
CA ALA A 100 -2.06 20.32 0.76
C ALA A 100 -3.37 20.84 0.17
N PHE A 101 -4.41 20.01 0.18
CA PHE A 101 -5.74 20.39 -0.30
C PHE A 101 -6.32 21.56 0.50
N PHE A 102 -6.18 21.55 1.81
CA PHE A 102 -6.60 22.67 2.67
C PHE A 102 -5.88 23.97 2.29
N PHE A 103 -4.56 23.94 2.07
CA PHE A 103 -3.81 25.10 1.59
C PHE A 103 -4.25 25.55 0.20
N LEU A 104 -4.64 24.65 -0.71
CA LEU A 104 -5.19 25.01 -2.02
C LEU A 104 -6.51 25.78 -1.89
N VAL A 105 -7.40 25.32 -1.01
CA VAL A 105 -8.66 26.01 -0.73
C VAL A 105 -8.42 27.41 -0.16
N LEU A 106 -7.51 27.52 0.82
CA LEU A 106 -7.15 28.80 1.40
C LEU A 106 -6.46 29.72 0.38
N ALA A 107 -5.58 29.17 -0.48
CA ALA A 107 -4.95 29.92 -1.57
C ALA A 107 -5.99 30.55 -2.51
N LEU A 108 -7.05 29.81 -2.78
CA LEU A 108 -8.16 30.27 -3.61
C LEU A 108 -9.01 31.35 -2.92
N LEU A 109 -9.35 31.14 -1.64
CA LEU A 109 -10.18 32.06 -0.86
C LEU A 109 -9.50 33.40 -0.62
N PHE A 110 -8.19 33.37 -0.32
CA PHE A 110 -7.41 34.58 -0.02
C PHE A 110 -6.61 35.10 -1.20
N ASN A 111 -6.75 34.47 -2.38
CA ASN A 111 -5.96 34.80 -3.59
C ASN A 111 -4.45 34.85 -3.29
N SER A 112 -3.95 33.92 -2.48
CA SER A 112 -2.60 33.93 -1.92
C SER A 112 -1.67 32.98 -2.64
N GLN A 113 -0.66 33.54 -3.33
CA GLN A 113 0.38 32.77 -3.99
C GLN A 113 1.24 31.97 -2.99
N SER A 114 1.48 32.53 -1.80
CA SER A 114 2.26 31.85 -0.75
C SER A 114 1.61 30.55 -0.28
N LEU A 115 0.29 30.57 -0.06
CA LEU A 115 -0.47 29.35 0.30
C LEU A 115 -0.49 28.34 -0.84
N GLY A 116 -0.60 28.81 -2.09
CA GLY A 116 -0.50 27.99 -3.28
C GLY A 116 0.88 27.30 -3.42
N ASN A 117 1.94 28.01 -3.10
CA ASN A 117 3.29 27.44 -3.09
C ASN A 117 3.49 26.45 -1.93
N ALA A 118 2.94 26.74 -0.74
CA ALA A 118 2.95 25.80 0.39
C ALA A 118 2.27 24.48 0.01
N ALA A 119 1.08 24.54 -0.62
CA ALA A 119 0.41 23.34 -1.14
C ALA A 119 1.28 22.58 -2.16
N TYR A 120 1.89 23.29 -3.09
CA TYR A 120 2.76 22.69 -4.11
C TYR A 120 3.96 21.95 -3.51
N TYR A 121 4.64 22.53 -2.51
CA TYR A 121 5.75 21.86 -1.83
C TYR A 121 5.30 20.60 -1.07
N ASN A 122 4.11 20.63 -0.48
CA ASN A 122 3.49 19.45 0.12
C ASN A 122 3.24 18.33 -0.93
N LEU A 123 2.73 18.69 -2.12
CA LEU A 123 2.53 17.72 -3.20
C LEU A 123 3.86 17.12 -3.69
N ILE A 124 4.93 17.92 -3.77
CA ILE A 124 6.29 17.41 -4.08
C ILE A 124 6.75 16.43 -3.01
N ALA A 125 6.60 16.76 -1.72
CA ALA A 125 6.98 15.86 -0.63
C ALA A 125 6.24 14.53 -0.72
N VAL A 126 4.95 14.54 -1.05
CA VAL A 126 4.16 13.32 -1.31
C VAL A 126 4.75 12.56 -2.49
N LEU A 127 5.05 13.22 -3.62
CA LEU A 127 5.62 12.55 -4.80
C LEU A 127 6.94 11.86 -4.48
N LEU A 128 7.82 12.51 -3.72
CA LEU A 128 9.09 11.93 -3.29
C LEU A 128 8.91 10.73 -2.36
N SER A 129 7.81 10.66 -1.60
CA SER A 129 7.50 9.51 -0.74
C SER A 129 6.88 8.33 -1.51
N MET A 130 6.28 8.55 -2.71
CA MET A 130 5.55 7.52 -3.44
C MET A 130 6.38 6.29 -3.82
N PRO A 131 7.65 6.39 -4.26
CA PRO A 131 8.47 5.20 -4.54
C PRO A 131 8.58 4.27 -3.32
N LEU A 132 8.78 4.83 -2.12
CA LEU A 132 8.84 4.06 -0.88
C LEU A 132 7.50 3.40 -0.55
N VAL A 133 6.39 4.13 -0.70
CA VAL A 133 5.03 3.61 -0.47
C VAL A 133 4.72 2.45 -1.41
N ILE A 134 5.03 2.61 -2.70
CA ILE A 134 4.78 1.60 -3.73
C ILE A 134 5.65 0.35 -3.47
N LEU A 135 6.95 0.53 -3.23
CA LEU A 135 7.87 -0.57 -2.99
C LEU A 135 7.48 -1.38 -1.75
N THR A 136 7.28 -0.70 -0.61
CA THR A 136 6.89 -1.38 0.64
C THR A 136 5.52 -2.04 0.52
N GLY A 137 4.58 -1.43 -0.23
CA GLY A 137 3.27 -2.00 -0.53
C GLY A 137 3.35 -3.26 -1.37
N TYR A 138 4.18 -3.26 -2.40
CA TYR A 138 4.42 -4.43 -3.25
C TYR A 138 5.04 -5.59 -2.46
N LEU A 139 6.08 -5.32 -1.67
CA LEU A 139 6.72 -6.34 -0.84
C LEU A 139 5.75 -6.94 0.20
N ALA A 140 4.95 -6.09 0.84
CA ALA A 140 3.92 -6.55 1.77
C ALA A 140 2.84 -7.40 1.08
N TRP A 141 2.41 -7.02 -0.13
CA TRP A 141 1.44 -7.77 -0.91
C TRP A 141 1.97 -9.15 -1.31
N GLN A 142 3.21 -9.23 -1.79
CA GLN A 142 3.82 -10.50 -2.18
C GLN A 142 4.05 -11.46 -1.00
N LYS A 143 4.66 -10.98 0.08
CA LYS A 143 5.09 -11.85 1.19
C LYS A 143 4.00 -12.09 2.24
N LYS A 144 3.17 -11.09 2.55
CA LYS A 144 2.12 -11.20 3.58
C LYS A 144 0.82 -11.77 3.04
N TYR A 145 0.50 -11.49 1.76
CA TYR A 145 -0.78 -11.86 1.15
C TYR A 145 -0.62 -12.79 -0.06
N ASN A 146 0.58 -13.38 -0.26
CA ASN A 146 0.89 -14.31 -1.37
C ASN A 146 0.46 -13.81 -2.75
N GLY A 147 0.52 -12.49 -2.98
CA GLY A 147 0.11 -11.90 -4.26
C GLY A 147 -1.38 -12.04 -4.55
N ALA A 148 -2.24 -12.17 -3.54
CA ALA A 148 -3.69 -12.34 -3.70
C ALA A 148 -4.30 -11.27 -4.61
N LYS A 149 -5.13 -11.68 -5.57
CA LYS A 149 -5.74 -10.81 -6.60
C LYS A 149 -7.21 -10.48 -6.30
N THR A 150 -7.54 -10.28 -5.01
CA THR A 150 -8.91 -9.96 -4.59
C THR A 150 -9.33 -8.55 -5.00
N SER A 151 -10.62 -8.28 -4.95
CA SER A 151 -11.19 -6.96 -5.26
C SER A 151 -10.57 -5.84 -4.42
N VAL A 152 -10.28 -6.10 -3.15
CA VAL A 152 -9.64 -5.13 -2.24
C VAL A 152 -8.27 -4.69 -2.76
N PHE A 153 -7.42 -5.64 -3.18
CA PHE A 153 -6.08 -5.33 -3.71
C PHE A 153 -6.16 -4.65 -5.09
N LYS A 154 -7.08 -5.08 -5.96
CA LYS A 154 -7.30 -4.43 -7.27
C LYS A 154 -7.71 -2.97 -7.11
N ILE A 155 -8.68 -2.68 -6.24
CA ILE A 155 -9.12 -1.31 -5.94
C ILE A 155 -7.98 -0.48 -5.35
N LYS A 156 -7.22 -1.03 -4.40
CA LYS A 156 -6.08 -0.34 -3.79
C LYS A 156 -4.99 0.00 -4.80
N ILE A 157 -4.63 -0.94 -5.68
CA ILE A 157 -3.63 -0.72 -6.74
C ILE A 157 -4.14 0.34 -7.73
N ALA A 158 -5.39 0.23 -8.18
CA ALA A 158 -6.00 1.20 -9.10
C ALA A 158 -6.02 2.61 -8.47
N ALA A 159 -6.49 2.74 -7.23
CA ALA A 159 -6.52 4.03 -6.51
C ALA A 159 -5.12 4.64 -6.35
N SER A 160 -4.11 3.83 -6.02
CA SER A 160 -2.72 4.29 -5.91
C SER A 160 -2.14 4.73 -7.25
N SER A 161 -2.45 4.02 -8.35
CA SER A 161 -2.00 4.39 -9.70
C SER A 161 -2.65 5.70 -10.14
N VAL A 162 -3.96 5.85 -9.95
CA VAL A 162 -4.71 7.08 -10.24
C VAL A 162 -4.15 8.25 -9.43
N ALA A 163 -3.95 8.06 -8.12
CA ALA A 163 -3.38 9.10 -7.26
C ALA A 163 -1.99 9.55 -7.74
N THR A 164 -1.12 8.62 -8.11
CA THR A 164 0.22 8.93 -8.60
C THR A 164 0.18 9.70 -9.92
N THR A 165 -0.67 9.30 -10.86
CA THR A 165 -0.84 9.97 -12.16
C THR A 165 -1.36 11.40 -11.99
N ILE A 166 -2.38 11.59 -11.14
CA ILE A 166 -2.95 12.91 -10.86
C ILE A 166 -1.89 13.80 -10.19
N LEU A 167 -1.15 13.27 -9.22
CA LEU A 167 -0.09 13.99 -8.53
C LEU A 167 0.97 14.52 -9.50
N PHE A 168 1.43 13.69 -10.45
CA PHE A 168 2.32 14.14 -11.52
C PHE A 168 1.70 15.25 -12.37
N GLY A 169 0.44 15.08 -12.77
CA GLY A 169 -0.29 16.07 -13.56
C GLY A 169 -0.40 17.42 -12.85
N LEU A 170 -0.74 17.42 -11.56
CA LEU A 170 -0.84 18.65 -10.75
C LEU A 170 0.50 19.36 -10.61
N ILE A 171 1.60 18.62 -10.38
CA ILE A 171 2.94 19.19 -10.28
C ILE A 171 3.37 19.82 -11.60
N ILE A 172 3.18 19.11 -12.72
CA ILE A 172 3.50 19.61 -14.06
C ILE A 172 2.65 20.86 -14.38
N SER A 173 1.35 20.85 -14.06
CA SER A 173 0.47 22.02 -14.28
C SER A 173 0.96 23.24 -13.50
N LYS A 174 1.37 23.07 -12.26
CA LYS A 174 1.91 24.16 -11.42
C LYS A 174 3.27 24.66 -11.92
N ILE A 175 4.11 23.79 -12.48
CA ILE A 175 5.39 24.20 -13.12
C ILE A 175 5.14 25.05 -14.37
N ARG A 176 4.15 24.64 -15.20
CA ARG A 176 3.81 25.35 -16.44
C ARG A 176 3.12 26.68 -16.20
N GLN A 177 2.30 26.74 -15.17
CA GLN A 177 1.54 27.93 -14.78
C GLN A 177 1.72 28.22 -13.28
N PRO A 178 2.82 28.90 -12.88
CA PRO A 178 3.10 29.20 -11.48
C PRO A 178 1.96 29.93 -10.76
N ASP A 179 1.19 30.73 -11.49
CA ASP A 179 0.09 31.55 -10.97
C ASP A 179 -1.31 30.94 -11.20
N ILE A 180 -1.38 29.62 -11.48
CA ILE A 180 -2.64 28.92 -11.81
C ILE A 180 -3.73 29.10 -10.74
N LEU A 181 -3.37 29.31 -9.48
CA LEU A 181 -4.32 29.45 -8.37
C LEU A 181 -4.79 30.89 -8.15
N THR A 182 -3.99 31.88 -8.54
CA THR A 182 -4.29 33.31 -8.38
C THR A 182 -4.95 33.92 -9.60
N ASN A 183 -4.71 33.35 -10.79
CA ASN A 183 -5.39 33.77 -12.00
C ASN A 183 -6.84 33.30 -12.01
N ALA A 184 -7.77 34.23 -12.32
CA ALA A 184 -9.20 33.94 -12.43
C ALA A 184 -9.49 33.23 -13.77
N SER A 185 -9.00 31.99 -13.93
CA SER A 185 -9.17 31.17 -15.13
C SER A 185 -9.92 29.88 -14.82
N LEU A 186 -10.37 29.17 -15.85
CA LEU A 186 -10.96 27.83 -15.72
C LEU A 186 -9.92 26.84 -15.17
N ASP A 187 -8.63 27.03 -15.49
CA ASP A 187 -7.55 26.12 -15.10
C ASP A 187 -7.42 25.94 -13.59
N ARG A 188 -7.69 27.01 -12.80
CA ARG A 188 -7.63 26.91 -11.33
C ARG A 188 -8.73 25.97 -10.78
N TRP A 189 -9.91 25.96 -11.39
CA TRP A 189 -11.01 25.09 -10.99
C TRP A 189 -10.74 23.64 -11.39
N ILE A 190 -10.16 23.43 -12.58
CA ILE A 190 -9.68 22.12 -13.03
C ILE A 190 -8.59 21.59 -12.09
N PHE A 191 -7.64 22.44 -11.69
CA PHE A 191 -6.59 22.08 -10.74
C PHE A 191 -7.17 21.69 -9.38
N LEU A 192 -8.12 22.46 -8.86
CA LEU A 192 -8.79 22.17 -7.60
C LEU A 192 -9.61 20.85 -7.68
N PHE A 193 -10.32 20.64 -8.78
CA PHE A 193 -11.08 19.41 -9.03
C PHE A 193 -10.18 18.17 -9.00
N TRP A 194 -9.07 18.19 -9.74
CA TRP A 194 -8.12 17.07 -9.72
C TRP A 194 -7.44 16.89 -8.38
N SER A 195 -7.22 17.95 -7.63
CA SER A 195 -6.71 17.86 -6.26
C SER A 195 -7.72 17.20 -5.30
N LEU A 196 -9.02 17.44 -5.50
CA LEU A 196 -10.08 16.76 -4.77
C LEU A 196 -10.16 15.27 -5.14
N VAL A 197 -10.01 14.94 -6.44
CA VAL A 197 -9.95 13.55 -6.89
C VAL A 197 -8.72 12.83 -6.31
N LEU A 198 -7.57 13.51 -6.22
CA LEU A 198 -6.36 13.00 -5.55
C LEU A 198 -6.66 12.69 -4.07
N LEU A 199 -7.29 13.62 -3.36
CA LEU A 199 -7.68 13.45 -1.95
C LEU A 199 -8.60 12.23 -1.77
N ALA A 200 -9.60 12.09 -2.63
CA ALA A 200 -10.52 10.95 -2.61
C ALA A 200 -9.80 9.62 -2.89
N ALA A 201 -8.90 9.57 -3.89
CA ALA A 201 -8.13 8.38 -4.23
C ALA A 201 -7.20 7.94 -3.09
N VAL A 202 -6.51 8.88 -2.45
CA VAL A 202 -5.65 8.61 -1.30
C VAL A 202 -6.48 8.13 -0.10
N GLY A 203 -7.62 8.77 0.19
CA GLY A 203 -8.55 8.37 1.24
C GLY A 203 -9.11 6.97 1.03
N LEU A 204 -9.49 6.63 -0.21
CA LEU A 204 -9.97 5.30 -0.57
C LEU A 204 -8.88 4.23 -0.37
N ALA A 205 -7.66 4.50 -0.85
CA ALA A 205 -6.53 3.58 -0.67
C ALA A 205 -6.20 3.35 0.82
N GLY A 206 -6.26 4.41 1.64
CA GLY A 206 -6.08 4.36 3.08
C GLY A 206 -7.18 3.57 3.78
N HIS A 207 -8.45 3.82 3.44
CA HIS A 207 -9.59 3.08 3.99
C HIS A 207 -9.52 1.59 3.69
N MET A 208 -9.20 1.20 2.44
CA MET A 208 -9.01 -0.21 2.10
C MET A 208 -7.81 -0.83 2.86
N GLY A 209 -6.77 -0.04 3.12
CA GLY A 209 -5.62 -0.49 3.92
C GLY A 209 -5.99 -0.74 5.38
N SER A 210 -6.80 0.11 6.00
CA SER A 210 -7.22 -0.03 7.39
C SER A 210 -8.05 -1.29 7.62
N LYS A 211 -8.94 -1.65 6.69
CA LYS A 211 -9.70 -2.90 6.76
C LYS A 211 -8.81 -4.13 6.91
N LEU A 212 -7.68 -4.19 6.17
CA LEU A 212 -6.74 -5.30 6.24
C LEU A 212 -5.94 -5.38 7.55
N VAL A 213 -5.77 -4.24 8.24
CA VAL A 213 -5.01 -4.17 9.51
C VAL A 213 -5.89 -4.44 10.73
N PHE A 214 -7.09 -3.85 10.78
CA PHE A 214 -7.96 -3.90 11.96
C PHE A 214 -8.86 -5.12 12.01
N ALA A 215 -9.04 -5.84 10.93
CA ALA A 215 -9.85 -7.04 10.86
C ALA A 215 -9.41 -8.19 11.79
N LYS A 216 -8.15 -8.18 12.21
CA LYS A 216 -7.57 -9.21 13.11
C LYS A 216 -7.95 -9.00 14.59
N LYS A 217 -8.69 -7.94 14.93
CA LYS A 217 -8.93 -7.52 16.32
C LYS A 217 -10.38 -7.64 16.79
N SER A 218 -11.25 -8.25 15.99
CA SER A 218 -12.66 -8.50 16.35
C SER A 218 -12.81 -9.94 16.83
N SER A 219 -12.43 -10.21 18.04
CA SER A 219 -12.85 -11.37 18.86
C SER A 219 -13.07 -10.91 20.27
#